data_a96f0fa87214551b38d863580e8a05eb
#
_entry.id   a96f0fa87214551b38d863580e8a05eb
#
_cell.length_a   1.000
_cell.length_b   1.000
_cell.length_c   1.000
_cell.angle_alpha   90.00
_cell.angle_beta   90.00
_cell.angle_gamma   90.00
#
_symmetry.space_group_name_H-M   'P 1'
#
loop_
_entity.id
_entity.type
_entity.pdbx_description
1 polymer ?
#
loop_
_entity_poly.entity_id
_entity_poly.type
_entity_poly.pdbx_seq_one_letter_code
_entity_poly.pdbx_strand_id
1 'polypeptide(L)'
;MRNALLRDTRVSWICVVICLLGWSVLAFAGVAMAQEKTFTEDVAFLQKVTKAVVLESGDAKIVVVPEYQGRVMTSTVGGKDDLSFGWLNYDLIQKGIDKTKKEHIYPFGGEDRFWLGPEGGQYAVFFKPGTKFVFDDWFTPALIDTEPFELGRQTADRAVFTRDFELQNYSGTKFKGSIQRTIRVFDSAGMERALGMAVPAGVRAVGYTSRNELKNTGEEAWKKETGLLSIWILGMYKPSAKTTVAIPFKSGPESELGPKVNDAYFGKVPAEKLVVKDDILFFSGDGTTRSKIGISPKRSKAIAGSYDAARKVLTLVSYGQPRGEVAGYVNSMWEQQKNPYEGDVLNSYNDGPAKPGAKPLGPFYELETSSPAAALQPGESIRHTQRTFHFQGDEAALDAIAVPLLGVKVSEIAKGLPQPPAGK
;
A
#
# COMPACT_ATOMS: atom_id res chain seq x y z
N MET A 1 -67.55 -34.84 67.82
CA MET A 1 -67.06 -35.31 69.11
C MET A 1 -65.68 -34.79 69.34
N ARG A 2 -65.55 -34.00 70.44
CA ARG A 2 -64.36 -33.68 71.26
C ARG A 2 -63.13 -33.05 70.54
N ASN A 3 -63.00 -31.76 70.75
CA ASN A 3 -62.23 -31.08 71.85
C ASN A 3 -60.71 -31.14 71.64
N ALA A 4 -60.14 -30.03 71.37
CA ALA A 4 -59.56 -28.97 72.24
C ALA A 4 -58.03 -29.26 72.48
N LEU A 5 -57.17 -28.37 72.28
CA LEU A 5 -56.65 -27.36 73.20
C LEU A 5 -55.46 -26.58 72.55
N LEU A 6 -55.55 -25.32 72.78
CA LEU A 6 -54.54 -24.28 72.64
C LEU A 6 -53.20 -24.61 73.25
N ARG A 7 -52.12 -24.13 72.62
CA ARG A 7 -51.03 -23.43 73.31
C ARG A 7 -50.25 -22.49 72.41
N ASP A 8 -50.31 -21.27 72.84
CA ASP A 8 -49.58 -20.09 72.41
C ASP A 8 -48.07 -20.25 72.67
N THR A 9 -47.19 -19.96 71.68
CA THR A 9 -45.80 -19.55 71.95
C THR A 9 -45.36 -18.59 70.86
N ARG A 10 -45.25 -17.33 71.23
CA ARG A 10 -44.58 -16.27 70.46
C ARG A 10 -43.10 -16.57 70.32
N VAL A 11 -42.63 -16.61 69.10
CA VAL A 11 -41.20 -16.55 68.86
C VAL A 11 -40.92 -15.39 67.88
N SER A 12 -40.15 -14.42 68.44
CA SER A 12 -39.67 -13.23 67.79
C SER A 12 -38.88 -13.55 66.54
N TRP A 13 -39.23 -12.96 65.40
CA TRP A 13 -38.41 -12.95 64.20
C TRP A 13 -37.46 -11.77 64.25
N ILE A 14 -36.16 -12.06 64.44
CA ILE A 14 -35.07 -11.11 64.25
C ILE A 14 -34.76 -11.16 62.73
N CYS A 15 -35.09 -10.08 62.03
CA CYS A 15 -34.67 -9.89 60.64
C CYS A 15 -33.18 -9.60 60.62
N VAL A 16 -32.38 -10.59 60.18
CA VAL A 16 -30.99 -10.37 59.80
C VAL A 16 -30.98 -9.97 58.32
N VAL A 17 -30.80 -8.68 58.06
CA VAL A 17 -30.53 -8.15 56.72
C VAL A 17 -29.06 -8.40 56.41
N ILE A 18 -28.79 -9.42 55.61
CA ILE A 18 -27.46 -9.63 55.04
C ILE A 18 -27.34 -8.77 53.78
N CYS A 19 -26.65 -7.63 53.90
CA CYS A 19 -26.20 -6.86 52.74
C CYS A 19 -25.13 -7.64 52.00
N LEU A 20 -25.53 -8.33 50.93
CA LEU A 20 -24.59 -8.86 49.91
C LEU A 20 -24.15 -7.70 49.03
N LEU A 21 -23.00 -7.09 49.36
CA LEU A 21 -22.26 -6.22 48.47
C LEU A 21 -21.66 -7.11 47.35
N GLY A 22 -22.39 -7.25 46.24
CA GLY A 22 -21.92 -7.84 45.04
C GLY A 22 -20.86 -6.95 44.41
N TRP A 23 -19.60 -7.29 44.55
CA TRP A 23 -18.51 -6.73 43.74
C TRP A 23 -18.65 -7.30 42.33
N SER A 24 -19.28 -6.53 41.44
CA SER A 24 -19.22 -6.77 39.99
C SER A 24 -17.81 -6.41 39.52
N VAL A 25 -16.91 -7.40 39.48
CA VAL A 25 -15.67 -7.26 38.78
C VAL A 25 -16.00 -7.21 37.26
N LEU A 26 -16.10 -6.02 36.71
CA LEU A 26 -16.07 -5.80 35.28
C LEU A 26 -14.71 -6.23 34.78
N ALA A 27 -14.61 -7.50 34.33
CA ALA A 27 -13.49 -7.95 33.56
C ALA A 27 -13.49 -7.18 32.23
N PHE A 28 -12.74 -6.08 32.16
CA PHE A 28 -12.30 -5.54 30.90
C PHE A 28 -11.43 -6.62 30.26
N ALA A 29 -12.04 -7.42 29.37
CA ALA A 29 -11.30 -8.19 28.41
C ALA A 29 -10.61 -7.19 27.49
N GLY A 30 -9.44 -6.71 27.89
CA GLY A 30 -8.52 -6.03 26.99
C GLY A 30 -8.21 -7.01 25.90
N VAL A 31 -8.71 -6.74 24.68
CA VAL A 31 -8.22 -7.39 23.47
C VAL A 31 -6.73 -7.05 23.45
N ALA A 32 -5.90 -8.00 23.85
CA ALA A 32 -4.46 -7.88 23.70
C ALA A 32 -4.21 -7.73 22.18
N MET A 33 -3.95 -6.49 21.73
CA MET A 33 -3.44 -6.26 20.39
C MET A 33 -2.20 -7.15 20.28
N ALA A 34 -2.21 -8.07 19.32
CA ALA A 34 -1.02 -8.86 19.03
C ALA A 34 0.14 -7.88 18.85
N GLN A 35 1.20 -8.06 19.63
CA GLN A 35 2.37 -7.19 19.56
C GLN A 35 2.89 -7.22 18.11
N GLU A 36 2.99 -6.04 17.48
CA GLU A 36 3.54 -5.94 16.12
C GLU A 36 4.99 -6.45 16.15
N LYS A 37 5.33 -7.26 15.14
CA LYS A 37 6.70 -7.74 14.97
C LYS A 37 7.63 -6.58 14.65
N THR A 38 8.82 -6.63 15.22
CA THR A 38 9.93 -5.73 14.93
C THR A 38 10.54 -6.02 13.56
N PHE A 39 11.35 -5.12 13.04
CA PHE A 39 12.09 -5.35 11.80
C PHE A 39 13.04 -6.55 11.93
N THR A 40 13.73 -6.70 13.06
CA THR A 40 14.62 -7.83 13.32
C THR A 40 13.87 -9.17 13.28
N GLU A 41 12.66 -9.23 13.85
CA GLU A 41 11.82 -10.42 13.79
C GLU A 41 11.32 -10.71 12.37
N ASP A 42 10.97 -9.67 11.60
CA ASP A 42 10.56 -9.79 10.20
C ASP A 42 11.70 -10.28 9.31
N VAL A 43 12.93 -9.78 9.51
CA VAL A 43 14.14 -10.28 8.84
C VAL A 43 14.34 -11.76 9.14
N ALA A 44 14.35 -12.13 10.42
CA ALA A 44 14.54 -13.52 10.82
C ALA A 44 13.47 -14.46 10.25
N PHE A 45 12.22 -14.01 10.22
CA PHE A 45 11.12 -14.74 9.61
C PHE A 45 11.32 -14.93 8.10
N LEU A 46 11.58 -13.82 7.35
CA LEU A 46 11.75 -13.88 5.91
C LEU A 46 12.97 -14.73 5.51
N GLN A 47 14.10 -14.59 6.20
CA GLN A 47 15.31 -15.39 5.92
C GLN A 47 15.13 -16.89 6.20
N LYS A 48 14.20 -17.27 7.06
CA LYS A 48 13.88 -18.67 7.32
C LYS A 48 13.13 -19.32 6.13
N VAL A 49 12.36 -18.55 5.35
CA VAL A 49 11.44 -19.08 4.34
C VAL A 49 11.73 -18.60 2.92
N THR A 50 12.62 -17.62 2.75
CA THR A 50 13.02 -17.05 1.45
C THR A 50 14.52 -16.75 1.43
N LYS A 51 15.05 -16.34 0.28
CA LYS A 51 16.42 -15.81 0.13
C LYS A 51 16.46 -14.29 0.39
N ALA A 52 15.84 -13.86 1.49
CA ALA A 52 15.75 -12.45 1.83
C ALA A 52 17.15 -11.84 2.05
N VAL A 53 17.35 -10.67 1.44
CA VAL A 53 18.60 -9.89 1.50
C VAL A 53 18.32 -8.59 2.25
N VAL A 54 19.15 -8.28 3.24
CA VAL A 54 19.13 -6.98 3.92
C VAL A 54 20.06 -6.01 3.18
N LEU A 55 19.54 -4.85 2.85
CA LEU A 55 20.34 -3.72 2.37
C LEU A 55 20.32 -2.63 3.45
N GLU A 56 21.45 -1.96 3.66
CA GLU A 56 21.58 -1.02 4.77
C GLU A 56 22.46 0.19 4.44
N SER A 57 22.23 1.29 5.13
CA SER A 57 23.05 2.49 5.15
C SER A 57 22.90 3.17 6.53
N GLY A 58 23.89 2.99 7.39
CA GLY A 58 23.79 3.37 8.81
C GLY A 58 22.68 2.57 9.51
N ASP A 59 21.80 3.26 10.22
CA ASP A 59 20.66 2.64 10.93
C ASP A 59 19.49 2.29 10.01
N ALA A 60 19.45 2.89 8.82
CA ALA A 60 18.40 2.64 7.83
C ALA A 60 18.61 1.28 7.14
N LYS A 61 17.61 0.41 7.21
CA LYS A 61 17.66 -0.93 6.61
C LYS A 61 16.36 -1.25 5.87
N ILE A 62 16.49 -2.07 4.83
CA ILE A 62 15.37 -2.65 4.09
C ILE A 62 15.61 -4.13 3.84
N VAL A 63 14.54 -4.89 3.65
CA VAL A 63 14.60 -6.31 3.26
C VAL A 63 14.05 -6.46 1.87
N VAL A 64 14.83 -7.07 0.97
CA VAL A 64 14.41 -7.38 -0.40
C VAL A 64 14.38 -8.90 -0.63
N VAL A 65 13.38 -9.38 -1.40
CA VAL A 65 13.18 -10.81 -1.64
C VAL A 65 13.14 -11.10 -3.14
N PRO A 66 14.16 -11.82 -3.68
CA PRO A 66 14.22 -12.19 -5.10
C PRO A 66 13.02 -13.02 -5.56
N GLU A 67 12.55 -13.96 -4.74
CA GLU A 67 11.40 -14.83 -5.02
C GLU A 67 10.10 -14.02 -5.23
N TYR A 68 10.02 -12.82 -4.68
CA TYR A 68 8.91 -11.90 -4.82
C TYR A 68 9.25 -10.71 -5.72
N GLN A 69 9.90 -10.96 -6.87
CA GLN A 69 10.25 -9.97 -7.91
C GLN A 69 11.21 -8.88 -7.42
N GLY A 70 12.14 -9.18 -6.50
CA GLY A 70 13.01 -8.18 -5.88
C GLY A 70 12.23 -7.13 -5.07
N ARG A 71 11.12 -7.54 -4.47
CA ARG A 71 10.21 -6.73 -3.67
C ARG A 71 10.89 -6.26 -2.40
N VAL A 72 10.74 -4.96 -2.08
CA VAL A 72 11.05 -4.49 -0.73
C VAL A 72 9.91 -4.93 0.18
N MET A 73 10.20 -5.85 1.10
CA MET A 73 9.18 -6.40 1.98
C MET A 73 8.88 -5.46 3.14
N THR A 74 9.92 -4.97 3.77
CA THR A 74 9.80 -4.01 4.88
C THR A 74 11.09 -3.21 5.06
N SER A 75 10.98 -2.11 5.82
CA SER A 75 12.09 -1.22 6.15
C SER A 75 12.04 -0.78 7.62
N THR A 76 13.14 -0.22 8.12
CA THR A 76 13.23 0.37 9.45
C THR A 76 14.14 1.59 9.47
N VAL A 77 13.85 2.51 10.38
CA VAL A 77 14.71 3.64 10.75
C VAL A 77 15.73 3.28 11.82
N GLY A 78 15.73 2.01 12.27
CA GLY A 78 16.50 1.57 13.43
C GLY A 78 15.96 2.10 14.77
N GLY A 79 16.81 2.05 15.78
CA GLY A 79 16.50 2.49 17.14
C GLY A 79 15.89 1.36 18.01
N LYS A 80 15.59 1.70 19.27
CA LYS A 80 15.14 0.71 20.27
C LYS A 80 13.78 0.08 19.96
N ASP A 81 12.92 0.80 19.25
CA ASP A 81 11.57 0.34 18.91
C ASP A 81 11.58 -0.62 17.71
N ASP A 82 12.64 -0.55 16.89
CA ASP A 82 12.87 -1.41 15.71
C ASP A 82 11.62 -1.59 14.84
N LEU A 83 10.89 -0.48 14.58
CA LEU A 83 9.64 -0.52 13.84
C LEU A 83 9.86 -1.06 12.43
N SER A 84 8.93 -1.88 12.00
CA SER A 84 8.85 -2.46 10.66
C SER A 84 7.66 -1.83 9.94
N PHE A 85 7.89 -1.17 8.79
CA PHE A 85 6.86 -0.33 8.14
C PHE A 85 6.01 -1.08 7.11
N GLY A 86 6.57 -2.09 6.45
CA GLY A 86 5.86 -2.89 5.45
C GLY A 86 4.81 -3.79 6.06
N TRP A 87 3.67 -3.92 5.39
CA TRP A 87 2.72 -4.97 5.73
C TRP A 87 3.19 -6.31 5.14
N LEU A 88 3.17 -7.38 5.95
CA LEU A 88 3.51 -8.74 5.56
C LEU A 88 2.38 -9.71 5.89
N ASN A 89 2.05 -10.58 4.92
CA ASN A 89 1.14 -11.69 5.13
C ASN A 89 1.91 -12.92 5.62
N TYR A 90 2.18 -13.00 6.92
CA TYR A 90 3.00 -14.05 7.52
C TYR A 90 2.48 -15.45 7.22
N ASP A 91 1.16 -15.65 7.30
CA ASP A 91 0.54 -16.96 7.05
C ASP A 91 0.75 -17.41 5.60
N LEU A 92 0.56 -16.50 4.66
CA LEU A 92 0.74 -16.80 3.23
C LEU A 92 2.21 -17.04 2.91
N ILE A 93 3.10 -16.19 3.41
CA ILE A 93 4.56 -16.33 3.24
C ILE A 93 5.04 -17.66 3.83
N GLN A 94 4.57 -18.02 5.02
CA GLN A 94 4.93 -19.31 5.66
C GLN A 94 4.41 -20.52 4.89
N LYS A 95 3.21 -20.44 4.30
CA LYS A 95 2.63 -21.51 3.47
C LYS A 95 3.31 -21.63 2.11
N GLY A 96 3.82 -20.50 1.60
CA GLY A 96 4.37 -20.42 0.26
C GLY A 96 3.32 -20.54 -0.84
N ILE A 97 3.78 -20.72 -2.09
CA ILE A 97 2.95 -20.80 -3.28
C ILE A 97 2.44 -22.24 -3.45
N ASP A 98 1.13 -22.44 -3.38
CA ASP A 98 0.47 -23.72 -3.71
C ASP A 98 0.18 -23.77 -5.21
N LYS A 99 1.07 -24.40 -5.97
CA LYS A 99 0.93 -24.56 -7.43
C LYS A 99 -0.27 -25.42 -7.86
N THR A 100 -0.91 -26.12 -6.93
CA THR A 100 -2.10 -26.94 -7.22
C THR A 100 -3.39 -26.14 -7.19
N LYS A 101 -3.36 -24.93 -6.62
CA LYS A 101 -4.48 -24.01 -6.54
C LYS A 101 -4.32 -22.86 -7.52
N LYS A 102 -5.44 -22.46 -8.10
CA LYS A 102 -5.52 -21.26 -8.92
C LYS A 102 -5.98 -20.10 -8.02
N GLU A 103 -5.01 -19.36 -7.48
CA GLU A 103 -5.31 -18.14 -6.73
C GLU A 103 -5.40 -16.94 -7.69
N HIS A 104 -6.24 -15.97 -7.35
CA HIS A 104 -6.33 -14.71 -8.11
C HIS A 104 -5.06 -13.87 -7.93
N ILE A 105 -4.50 -13.88 -6.74
CA ILE A 105 -3.31 -13.14 -6.32
C ILE A 105 -2.71 -13.81 -5.09
N TYR A 106 -1.39 -13.68 -4.93
CA TYR A 106 -0.67 -14.00 -3.69
C TYR A 106 -0.28 -12.69 -2.96
N PRO A 107 -1.14 -12.16 -2.06
CA PRO A 107 -0.87 -10.90 -1.37
C PRO A 107 0.17 -11.09 -0.25
N PHE A 108 1.44 -11.32 -0.63
CA PHE A 108 2.55 -11.50 0.32
C PHE A 108 2.84 -10.24 1.15
N GLY A 109 2.43 -9.06 0.67
CA GLY A 109 2.78 -7.77 1.25
C GLY A 109 3.95 -7.10 0.55
N GLY A 110 4.57 -6.16 1.23
CA GLY A 110 5.78 -5.45 0.79
C GLY A 110 5.56 -3.99 0.38
N GLU A 111 6.51 -3.14 0.76
CA GLU A 111 6.47 -1.68 0.58
C GLU A 111 6.70 -1.22 -0.86
N ASP A 112 7.25 -2.09 -1.73
CA ASP A 112 7.55 -1.74 -3.11
C ASP A 112 7.47 -3.00 -3.99
N ARG A 113 6.26 -3.27 -4.53
CA ARG A 113 5.96 -4.34 -5.47
C ARG A 113 6.10 -3.83 -6.90
N PHE A 114 6.65 -4.65 -7.77
CA PHE A 114 6.69 -4.39 -9.21
C PHE A 114 5.53 -5.10 -9.90
N TRP A 115 4.71 -4.33 -10.57
CA TRP A 115 3.67 -4.83 -11.47
C TRP A 115 3.78 -4.18 -12.84
N LEU A 116 3.07 -4.77 -13.81
CA LEU A 116 2.85 -4.20 -15.14
C LEU A 116 1.35 -3.87 -15.28
N GLY A 117 1.04 -2.68 -15.76
CA GLY A 117 -0.31 -2.30 -16.17
C GLY A 117 -0.51 -2.44 -17.69
N PRO A 118 -1.78 -2.33 -18.16
CA PRO A 118 -3.00 -2.04 -17.42
C PRO A 118 -3.61 -3.25 -16.73
N GLU A 119 -4.31 -3.00 -15.61
CA GLU A 119 -5.02 -4.04 -14.89
C GLU A 119 -6.33 -4.40 -15.60
N GLY A 120 -7.11 -3.43 -16.05
CA GLY A 120 -8.39 -3.59 -16.71
C GLY A 120 -8.42 -3.06 -18.14
N GLY A 121 -9.56 -3.22 -18.80
CA GLY A 121 -9.80 -2.75 -20.15
C GLY A 121 -9.33 -3.70 -21.25
N GLN A 122 -9.56 -3.27 -22.48
CA GLN A 122 -9.29 -4.08 -23.68
C GLN A 122 -7.82 -4.47 -23.90
N TYR A 123 -6.90 -3.84 -23.16
CA TYR A 123 -5.46 -4.16 -23.21
C TYR A 123 -4.92 -4.72 -21.90
N ALA A 124 -5.82 -5.11 -20.97
CA ALA A 124 -5.47 -5.66 -19.67
C ALA A 124 -4.55 -6.87 -19.76
N VAL A 125 -3.64 -7.00 -18.80
CA VAL A 125 -2.80 -8.20 -18.64
C VAL A 125 -3.28 -9.11 -17.50
N PHE A 126 -4.33 -8.71 -16.78
CA PHE A 126 -4.94 -9.43 -15.66
C PHE A 126 -6.23 -10.17 -16.03
N PHE A 127 -6.59 -10.20 -17.31
CA PHE A 127 -7.76 -10.89 -17.84
C PHE A 127 -7.39 -11.66 -19.10
N LYS A 128 -7.89 -12.88 -19.23
CA LYS A 128 -7.70 -13.66 -20.46
C LYS A 128 -8.58 -13.12 -21.59
N PRO A 129 -8.18 -13.24 -22.86
CA PRO A 129 -9.02 -12.89 -23.99
C PRO A 129 -10.44 -13.49 -23.88
N GLY A 130 -11.46 -12.64 -24.10
CA GLY A 130 -12.87 -13.06 -24.12
C GLY A 130 -13.53 -13.24 -22.75
N THR A 131 -12.82 -13.08 -21.63
CA THR A 131 -13.42 -13.10 -20.28
C THR A 131 -14.11 -11.78 -19.93
N LYS A 132 -14.90 -11.75 -18.86
CA LYS A 132 -15.54 -10.54 -18.34
C LYS A 132 -14.61 -9.80 -17.42
N PHE A 133 -14.77 -8.46 -17.30
CA PHE A 133 -14.05 -7.67 -16.31
C PHE A 133 -14.72 -7.75 -14.94
N VAL A 134 -14.70 -8.95 -14.35
CA VAL A 134 -15.24 -9.26 -13.02
C VAL A 134 -14.20 -10.00 -12.19
N PHE A 135 -14.33 -9.97 -10.87
CA PHE A 135 -13.36 -10.58 -9.95
C PHE A 135 -13.10 -12.06 -10.22
N ASP A 136 -14.13 -12.83 -10.59
CA ASP A 136 -13.99 -14.27 -10.83
C ASP A 136 -13.10 -14.61 -12.05
N ASP A 137 -12.99 -13.70 -13.00
CA ASP A 137 -12.15 -13.83 -14.21
C ASP A 137 -10.79 -13.14 -14.06
N TRP A 138 -10.59 -12.34 -13.02
CA TRP A 138 -9.36 -11.62 -12.74
C TRP A 138 -8.26 -12.54 -12.21
N PHE A 139 -7.03 -12.35 -12.64
CA PHE A 139 -5.85 -13.05 -12.14
C PHE A 139 -4.61 -12.17 -12.24
N THR A 140 -3.66 -12.33 -11.33
CA THR A 140 -2.37 -11.69 -11.43
C THR A 140 -1.43 -12.56 -12.28
N PRO A 141 -0.78 -12.03 -13.33
CA PRO A 141 0.21 -12.78 -14.10
C PRO A 141 1.34 -13.31 -13.22
N ALA A 142 1.72 -14.59 -13.42
CA ALA A 142 2.76 -15.24 -12.61
C ALA A 142 4.09 -14.48 -12.60
N LEU A 143 4.44 -13.85 -13.73
CA LEU A 143 5.62 -12.98 -13.90
C LEU A 143 5.75 -11.95 -12.78
N ILE A 144 4.65 -11.35 -12.35
CA ILE A 144 4.62 -10.23 -11.38
C ILE A 144 4.03 -10.62 -10.03
N ASP A 145 3.71 -11.90 -9.81
CA ASP A 145 3.14 -12.39 -8.56
C ASP A 145 3.98 -13.51 -7.92
N THR A 146 4.28 -14.56 -8.69
CA THR A 146 4.83 -15.83 -8.17
C THR A 146 6.15 -16.27 -8.77
N GLU A 147 6.57 -15.67 -9.88
CA GLU A 147 7.87 -16.00 -10.50
C GLU A 147 8.99 -15.13 -9.93
N PRO A 148 10.14 -15.73 -9.55
CA PRO A 148 11.28 -15.00 -9.00
C PRO A 148 11.95 -14.12 -10.08
N PHE A 149 12.54 -12.99 -9.63
CA PHE A 149 13.53 -12.28 -10.42
C PHE A 149 14.94 -12.72 -10.02
N GLU A 150 15.83 -12.77 -10.99
CA GLU A 150 17.21 -13.15 -10.77
C GLU A 150 17.96 -12.03 -10.04
N LEU A 151 18.59 -12.35 -8.91
CA LEU A 151 19.48 -11.45 -8.20
C LEU A 151 20.84 -11.41 -8.89
N GLY A 152 21.17 -10.27 -9.47
CA GLY A 152 22.47 -9.98 -10.07
C GLY A 152 23.42 -9.31 -9.06
N ARG A 153 23.94 -8.12 -9.44
CA ARG A 153 24.91 -7.39 -8.61
C ARG A 153 24.27 -6.91 -7.29
N GLN A 154 24.95 -7.17 -6.19
CA GLN A 154 24.60 -6.74 -4.85
C GLN A 154 25.78 -6.02 -4.17
N THR A 155 25.48 -4.96 -3.40
CA THR A 155 26.37 -4.29 -2.45
C THR A 155 25.63 -4.15 -1.12
N ALA A 156 26.25 -3.57 -0.08
CA ALA A 156 25.60 -3.36 1.20
C ALA A 156 24.31 -2.51 1.08
N ASP A 157 24.29 -1.52 0.20
CA ASP A 157 23.20 -0.55 0.03
C ASP A 157 22.33 -0.78 -1.21
N ARG A 158 22.66 -1.74 -2.08
CA ARG A 158 21.99 -1.90 -3.37
C ARG A 158 21.92 -3.35 -3.85
N ALA A 159 20.80 -3.69 -4.50
CA ALA A 159 20.62 -4.93 -5.24
C ALA A 159 19.99 -4.67 -6.61
N VAL A 160 20.38 -5.48 -7.61
CA VAL A 160 19.85 -5.43 -8.98
C VAL A 160 19.18 -6.77 -9.27
N PHE A 161 17.95 -6.70 -9.80
CA PHE A 161 17.16 -7.86 -10.18
C PHE A 161 16.82 -7.78 -11.66
N THR A 162 16.79 -8.92 -12.33
CA THR A 162 16.46 -9.01 -13.76
C THR A 162 15.47 -10.14 -14.04
N ARG A 163 14.68 -9.96 -15.10
CA ARG A 163 13.75 -10.97 -15.58
C ARG A 163 13.44 -10.74 -17.06
N ASP A 164 13.66 -11.73 -17.89
CA ASP A 164 13.09 -11.77 -19.23
C ASP A 164 11.67 -12.35 -19.17
N PHE A 165 10.79 -11.91 -20.07
CA PHE A 165 9.41 -12.34 -20.05
C PHE A 165 8.75 -12.38 -21.42
N GLU A 166 7.69 -13.19 -21.49
CA GLU A 166 6.65 -13.11 -22.51
C GLU A 166 5.32 -12.95 -21.82
N LEU A 167 4.48 -12.05 -22.31
CA LEU A 167 3.18 -11.72 -21.73
C LEU A 167 2.18 -11.45 -22.85
N GLN A 168 0.93 -11.89 -22.67
CA GLN A 168 -0.15 -11.61 -23.59
C GLN A 168 -1.20 -10.75 -22.91
N ASN A 169 -1.70 -9.71 -23.61
CA ASN A 169 -2.80 -8.91 -23.11
C ASN A 169 -4.18 -9.46 -23.55
N TYR A 170 -5.24 -8.84 -23.05
CA TYR A 170 -6.63 -9.22 -23.34
C TYR A 170 -6.97 -9.21 -24.84
N SER A 171 -6.42 -8.27 -25.63
CA SER A 171 -6.62 -8.21 -27.08
C SER A 171 -5.79 -9.24 -27.88
N GLY A 172 -4.99 -10.06 -27.20
CA GLY A 172 -4.19 -11.13 -27.82
C GLY A 172 -2.78 -10.70 -28.25
N THR A 173 -2.40 -9.44 -28.02
CA THR A 173 -1.03 -8.96 -28.34
C THR A 173 -0.02 -9.60 -27.41
N LYS A 174 1.05 -10.13 -27.98
CA LYS A 174 2.17 -10.71 -27.24
C LYS A 174 3.28 -9.70 -27.09
N PHE A 175 3.76 -9.56 -25.87
CA PHE A 175 4.91 -8.74 -25.50
C PHE A 175 6.09 -9.65 -25.15
N LYS A 176 7.25 -9.40 -25.73
CA LYS A 176 8.51 -9.99 -25.33
C LYS A 176 9.42 -8.89 -24.81
N GLY A 177 9.87 -9.01 -23.58
CA GLY A 177 10.58 -7.94 -22.92
C GLY A 177 11.53 -8.41 -21.84
N SER A 178 12.30 -7.47 -21.32
CA SER A 178 13.11 -7.66 -20.13
C SER A 178 12.82 -6.57 -19.08
N ILE A 179 12.92 -6.95 -17.82
CA ILE A 179 12.77 -6.08 -16.67
C ILE A 179 14.13 -6.03 -15.96
N GLN A 180 14.60 -4.82 -15.65
CA GLN A 180 15.69 -4.60 -14.71
C GLN A 180 15.19 -3.70 -13.58
N ARG A 181 15.37 -4.15 -12.35
CA ARG A 181 14.97 -3.46 -11.16
C ARG A 181 16.16 -3.24 -10.25
N THR A 182 16.45 -2.00 -9.87
CA THR A 182 17.53 -1.64 -8.95
C THR A 182 16.93 -1.03 -7.69
N ILE A 183 17.13 -1.67 -6.56
CA ILE A 183 16.75 -1.17 -5.24
C ILE A 183 18.00 -0.63 -4.54
N ARG A 184 17.90 0.57 -3.97
CA ARG A 184 19.00 1.19 -3.23
C ARG A 184 18.52 1.95 -2.02
N VAL A 185 19.13 1.71 -0.86
CA VAL A 185 18.95 2.51 0.36
C VAL A 185 19.75 3.80 0.24
N PHE A 186 19.19 4.91 0.70
CA PHE A 186 19.91 6.19 0.72
C PHE A 186 20.81 6.31 1.94
N ASP A 187 22.01 6.85 1.72
CA ASP A 187 22.79 7.51 2.75
C ASP A 187 22.23 8.92 3.04
N SER A 188 22.73 9.60 4.06
CA SER A 188 22.25 10.94 4.45
C SER A 188 22.31 11.94 3.29
N ALA A 189 23.39 11.96 2.51
CA ALA A 189 23.53 12.84 1.35
C ALA A 189 22.56 12.47 0.21
N GLY A 190 22.32 11.18 -0.01
CA GLY A 190 21.33 10.68 -0.97
C GLY A 190 19.91 11.02 -0.56
N MET A 191 19.61 10.93 0.74
CA MET A 191 18.33 11.34 1.32
C MET A 191 18.08 12.83 1.08
N GLU A 192 19.04 13.68 1.43
CA GLU A 192 18.93 15.13 1.23
C GLU A 192 18.73 15.50 -0.25
N ARG A 193 19.50 14.90 -1.15
CA ARG A 193 19.30 15.11 -2.61
C ARG A 193 17.94 14.66 -3.09
N ALA A 194 17.42 13.55 -2.55
CA ALA A 194 16.15 12.98 -2.98
C ALA A 194 14.94 13.77 -2.45
N LEU A 195 15.05 14.35 -1.26
CA LEU A 195 14.03 15.20 -0.63
C LEU A 195 14.13 16.66 -1.06
N GLY A 196 15.31 17.14 -1.49
CA GLY A 196 15.61 18.56 -1.70
C GLY A 196 15.82 19.33 -0.40
N MET A 197 15.96 18.63 0.73
CA MET A 197 16.16 19.20 2.06
C MET A 197 16.85 18.21 2.99
N ALA A 198 17.55 18.71 4.02
CA ALA A 198 18.10 17.87 5.08
C ALA A 198 16.98 17.28 5.96
N VAL A 199 17.21 16.08 6.48
CA VAL A 199 16.32 15.50 7.50
C VAL A 199 16.48 16.29 8.80
N PRO A 200 15.38 16.81 9.39
CA PRO A 200 15.45 17.61 10.60
C PRO A 200 16.03 16.84 11.80
N ALA A 201 16.70 17.55 12.69
CA ALA A 201 17.18 16.99 13.94
C ALA A 201 16.01 16.39 14.75
N GLY A 202 16.23 15.23 15.37
CA GLY A 202 15.22 14.51 16.13
C GLY A 202 14.31 13.62 15.30
N VAL A 203 14.45 13.62 13.96
CA VAL A 203 13.75 12.68 13.07
C VAL A 203 14.67 11.52 12.71
N ARG A 204 14.22 10.31 12.93
CA ARG A 204 14.84 9.10 12.36
C ARG A 204 14.22 8.83 11.00
N ALA A 205 15.02 8.42 10.02
CA ALA A 205 14.57 8.26 8.65
C ALA A 205 15.17 7.01 7.98
N VAL A 206 14.36 6.33 7.19
CA VAL A 206 14.80 5.42 6.15
C VAL A 206 14.23 5.88 4.82
N GLY A 207 15.04 5.82 3.78
CA GLY A 207 14.59 6.10 2.43
C GLY A 207 15.31 5.21 1.45
N TYR A 208 14.61 4.83 0.42
CA TYR A 208 15.16 4.01 -0.66
C TYR A 208 14.54 4.39 -2.00
N THR A 209 15.20 3.97 -3.06
CA THR A 209 14.68 4.10 -4.43
C THR A 209 14.56 2.74 -5.08
N SER A 210 13.48 2.54 -5.83
CA SER A 210 13.37 1.51 -6.84
C SER A 210 13.42 2.17 -8.22
N ARG A 211 14.47 1.84 -8.99
CA ARG A 211 14.60 2.20 -10.40
C ARG A 211 14.26 0.99 -11.24
N ASN A 212 13.19 1.11 -11.99
CA ASN A 212 12.63 0.02 -12.77
C ASN A 212 12.76 0.37 -14.25
N GLU A 213 13.26 -0.55 -15.04
CA GLU A 213 13.40 -0.44 -16.49
C GLU A 213 12.65 -1.58 -17.16
N LEU A 214 11.82 -1.24 -18.14
CA LEU A 214 11.09 -2.17 -19.00
C LEU A 214 11.58 -1.96 -20.42
N LYS A 215 12.11 -3.03 -21.05
CA LYS A 215 12.68 -3.00 -22.41
C LYS A 215 11.88 -3.92 -23.33
N ASN A 216 11.62 -3.46 -24.53
CA ASN A 216 11.12 -4.30 -25.61
C ASN A 216 12.28 -5.11 -26.20
N THR A 217 12.30 -6.43 -26.01
CA THR A 217 13.29 -7.37 -26.57
C THR A 217 12.73 -8.19 -27.73
N GLY A 218 11.48 -7.92 -28.14
CA GLY A 218 10.84 -8.53 -29.29
C GLY A 218 11.27 -7.87 -30.62
N GLU A 219 10.70 -8.37 -31.70
CA GLU A 219 10.92 -7.87 -33.03
C GLU A 219 9.89 -6.81 -33.47
N GLU A 220 8.75 -6.76 -32.78
CA GLU A 220 7.64 -5.86 -33.07
C GLU A 220 7.60 -4.66 -32.12
N ALA A 221 7.25 -3.48 -32.67
CA ALA A 221 7.01 -2.30 -31.85
C ALA A 221 5.73 -2.45 -31.00
N TRP A 222 5.76 -1.98 -29.75
CA TRP A 222 4.57 -1.86 -28.92
C TRP A 222 3.81 -0.59 -29.31
N LYS A 223 2.54 -0.74 -29.69
CA LYS A 223 1.72 0.32 -30.29
C LYS A 223 0.41 0.54 -29.52
N LYS A 224 -0.11 1.76 -29.54
CA LYS A 224 -1.38 2.11 -28.88
C LYS A 224 -2.55 1.26 -29.36
N GLU A 225 -2.58 0.96 -30.65
CA GLU A 225 -3.68 0.23 -31.30
C GLU A 225 -3.79 -1.22 -30.86
N THR A 226 -2.68 -1.79 -30.38
CA THR A 226 -2.59 -3.20 -29.95
C THR A 226 -2.37 -3.34 -28.45
N GLY A 227 -2.22 -2.21 -27.75
CA GLY A 227 -2.01 -2.13 -26.31
C GLY A 227 -0.56 -1.82 -25.93
N LEU A 228 -0.42 -1.08 -24.83
CA LEU A 228 0.87 -0.73 -24.25
C LEU A 228 0.91 -1.19 -22.79
N LEU A 229 2.12 -1.57 -22.35
CA LEU A 229 2.37 -1.84 -20.94
C LEU A 229 2.76 -0.55 -20.20
N SER A 230 2.67 -0.56 -18.86
CA SER A 230 3.30 0.42 -17.99
C SER A 230 4.00 -0.27 -16.83
N ILE A 231 5.03 0.38 -16.27
CA ILE A 231 5.59 -0.02 -14.97
C ILE A 231 4.66 0.54 -13.89
N TRP A 232 4.26 -0.31 -12.95
CA TRP A 232 3.37 0.05 -11.85
C TRP A 232 3.97 -0.43 -10.54
N ILE A 233 4.28 0.51 -9.64
CA ILE A 233 4.89 0.21 -8.35
C ILE A 233 3.85 0.44 -7.25
N LEU A 234 3.65 -0.58 -6.42
CA LEU A 234 2.63 -0.59 -5.38
C LEU A 234 3.28 -0.91 -4.03
N GLY A 235 3.06 -0.07 -3.04
CA GLY A 235 3.54 -0.30 -1.68
C GLY A 235 2.41 -0.63 -0.72
N MET A 236 2.46 -1.81 -0.08
CA MET A 236 1.55 -2.21 0.99
C MET A 236 2.13 -1.85 2.35
N TYR A 237 1.46 -0.97 3.08
CA TYR A 237 1.89 -0.48 4.39
C TYR A 237 0.97 -0.95 5.50
N LYS A 238 1.50 -1.02 6.72
CA LYS A 238 0.73 -1.38 7.93
C LYS A 238 -0.30 -0.28 8.22
N PRO A 239 -1.60 -0.61 8.26
CA PRO A 239 -2.64 0.36 8.55
C PRO A 239 -2.78 0.56 10.06
N SER A 240 -3.44 1.64 10.44
CA SER A 240 -4.01 1.83 11.78
C SER A 240 -5.29 2.66 11.69
N ALA A 241 -6.12 2.62 12.72
CA ALA A 241 -7.30 3.48 12.81
C ALA A 241 -6.96 4.99 12.83
N LYS A 242 -5.66 5.32 12.93
CA LYS A 242 -5.13 6.71 12.95
C LYS A 242 -4.28 7.01 11.71
N THR A 243 -4.31 6.17 10.69
CA THR A 243 -3.58 6.38 9.44
C THR A 243 -4.47 7.14 8.46
N THR A 244 -3.97 8.30 8.02
CA THR A 244 -4.59 9.11 6.97
C THR A 244 -3.58 9.35 5.85
N VAL A 245 -3.98 9.03 4.64
CA VAL A 245 -3.24 9.37 3.40
C VAL A 245 -3.51 10.84 3.06
N ALA A 246 -2.49 11.57 2.64
CA ALA A 246 -2.55 12.95 2.19
C ALA A 246 -1.88 13.08 0.82
N ILE A 247 -2.64 13.50 -0.19
CA ILE A 247 -2.12 13.65 -1.55
C ILE A 247 -2.33 15.09 -2.01
N PRO A 248 -1.26 15.89 -2.12
CA PRO A 248 -1.34 17.21 -2.71
C PRO A 248 -1.48 17.12 -4.23
N PHE A 249 -2.30 17.97 -4.81
CA PHE A 249 -2.50 18.05 -6.25
C PHE A 249 -2.53 19.50 -6.75
N LYS A 250 -2.44 19.69 -8.08
CA LYS A 250 -2.47 21.01 -8.71
C LYS A 250 -3.89 21.56 -8.69
N SER A 251 -4.07 22.74 -8.09
CA SER A 251 -5.31 23.51 -8.17
C SER A 251 -5.53 24.05 -9.57
N GLY A 252 -6.78 24.28 -9.93
CA GLY A 252 -7.18 24.86 -11.21
C GLY A 252 -8.48 24.26 -11.74
N PRO A 253 -9.01 24.82 -12.85
CA PRO A 253 -10.32 24.43 -13.38
C PRO A 253 -10.31 22.99 -13.92
N GLU A 254 -11.43 22.29 -13.75
CA GLU A 254 -11.59 20.92 -14.24
C GLU A 254 -11.60 20.83 -15.77
N SER A 255 -12.00 21.89 -16.45
CA SER A 255 -11.94 21.98 -17.92
C SER A 255 -10.51 21.84 -18.48
N GLU A 256 -9.48 22.20 -17.69
CA GLU A 256 -8.07 22.12 -18.09
C GLU A 256 -7.36 20.92 -17.51
N LEU A 257 -7.57 20.67 -16.22
CA LEU A 257 -6.82 19.67 -15.44
C LEU A 257 -7.57 18.35 -15.26
N GLY A 258 -8.84 18.27 -15.66
CA GLY A 258 -9.71 17.15 -15.37
C GLY A 258 -10.18 17.11 -13.90
N PRO A 259 -10.88 16.06 -13.47
CA PRO A 259 -11.38 15.92 -12.11
C PRO A 259 -10.22 15.99 -11.08
N LYS A 260 -10.53 16.49 -9.87
CA LYS A 260 -9.55 16.56 -8.76
C LYS A 260 -9.07 15.17 -8.33
N VAL A 261 -9.96 14.18 -8.41
CA VAL A 261 -9.70 12.79 -8.03
C VAL A 261 -10.62 11.87 -8.82
N ASN A 262 -10.11 10.68 -9.16
CA ASN A 262 -10.89 9.55 -9.62
C ASN A 262 -11.17 8.64 -8.41
N ASP A 263 -12.43 8.45 -8.04
CA ASP A 263 -12.87 7.64 -6.89
C ASP A 263 -13.90 6.57 -7.30
N ALA A 264 -13.85 6.15 -8.56
CA ALA A 264 -14.83 5.24 -9.16
C ALA A 264 -14.32 3.81 -9.39
N TYR A 265 -13.11 3.46 -8.99
CA TYR A 265 -12.49 2.14 -9.24
C TYR A 265 -13.32 0.96 -8.72
N PHE A 266 -13.83 1.09 -7.49
CA PHE A 266 -14.64 0.06 -6.82
C PHE A 266 -15.99 0.62 -6.34
N GLY A 267 -16.52 1.62 -7.06
CA GLY A 267 -17.65 2.43 -6.67
C GLY A 267 -17.22 3.68 -5.91
N LYS A 268 -18.16 4.60 -5.73
CA LYS A 268 -17.93 5.90 -5.07
C LYS A 268 -17.39 5.71 -3.65
N VAL A 269 -16.28 6.36 -3.34
CA VAL A 269 -15.70 6.31 -1.98
C VAL A 269 -16.59 7.07 -1.00
N PRO A 270 -16.93 6.49 0.17
CA PRO A 270 -17.73 7.16 1.19
C PRO A 270 -17.09 8.46 1.69
N ALA A 271 -17.90 9.49 1.98
CA ALA A 271 -17.42 10.81 2.40
C ALA A 271 -16.61 10.80 3.71
N GLU A 272 -16.84 9.83 4.58
CA GLU A 272 -16.07 9.64 5.80
C GLU A 272 -14.66 9.04 5.55
N LYS A 273 -14.42 8.53 4.32
CA LYS A 273 -13.15 7.92 3.91
C LYS A 273 -12.36 8.78 2.91
N LEU A 274 -12.97 9.80 2.33
CA LEU A 274 -12.33 10.69 1.35
C LEU A 274 -12.82 12.12 1.53
N VAL A 275 -11.89 13.03 1.81
CA VAL A 275 -12.14 14.49 1.84
C VAL A 275 -11.24 15.16 0.81
N VAL A 276 -11.84 15.88 -0.14
CA VAL A 276 -11.13 16.59 -1.21
C VAL A 276 -11.25 18.10 -0.96
N LYS A 277 -10.10 18.76 -0.76
CA LYS A 277 -9.99 20.22 -0.64
C LYS A 277 -9.55 20.86 -1.97
N ASP A 278 -9.07 22.09 -1.95
CA ASP A 278 -8.72 22.79 -3.18
C ASP A 278 -7.43 22.31 -3.84
N ASP A 279 -6.45 21.87 -3.04
CA ASP A 279 -5.09 21.49 -3.48
C ASP A 279 -4.52 20.26 -2.79
N ILE A 280 -5.32 19.61 -1.94
CA ILE A 280 -4.96 18.39 -1.20
C ILE A 280 -6.20 17.55 -0.96
N LEU A 281 -6.03 16.24 -0.93
CA LEU A 281 -7.06 15.31 -0.46
C LEU A 281 -6.55 14.49 0.73
N PHE A 282 -7.49 14.02 1.54
CA PHE A 282 -7.28 13.08 2.63
C PHE A 282 -8.07 11.81 2.36
N PHE A 283 -7.42 10.67 2.49
CA PHE A 283 -8.02 9.37 2.24
C PHE A 283 -7.68 8.41 3.38
N SER A 284 -8.60 7.50 3.71
CA SER A 284 -8.41 6.55 4.80
C SER A 284 -7.36 5.48 4.45
N GLY A 285 -6.39 5.27 5.36
CA GLY A 285 -5.42 4.18 5.30
C GLY A 285 -5.61 3.18 6.44
N ASP A 286 -6.86 2.91 6.85
CA ASP A 286 -7.18 2.12 8.04
C ASP A 286 -7.33 0.61 7.80
N GLY A 287 -7.30 0.16 6.53
CA GLY A 287 -7.40 -1.26 6.18
C GLY A 287 -8.78 -1.88 6.46
N THR A 288 -9.86 -1.08 6.50
CA THR A 288 -11.19 -1.57 6.90
C THR A 288 -12.26 -1.51 5.81
N THR A 289 -12.04 -0.70 4.77
CA THR A 289 -13.04 -0.45 3.71
C THR A 289 -12.36 -0.47 2.36
N ARG A 290 -12.70 -1.47 1.53
CA ARG A 290 -12.14 -1.59 0.18
C ARG A 290 -12.51 -0.38 -0.67
N SER A 291 -11.51 0.42 -0.98
CA SER A 291 -11.67 1.64 -1.77
C SER A 291 -10.36 2.00 -2.47
N LYS A 292 -10.46 2.69 -3.60
CA LYS A 292 -9.30 3.12 -4.38
C LYS A 292 -9.56 4.48 -4.97
N ILE A 293 -8.52 5.33 -4.95
CA ILE A 293 -8.53 6.65 -5.59
C ILE A 293 -7.37 6.77 -6.56
N GLY A 294 -7.53 7.68 -7.53
CA GLY A 294 -6.50 7.97 -8.52
C GLY A 294 -6.36 9.46 -8.79
N ILE A 295 -5.14 9.86 -9.13
CA ILE A 295 -4.78 11.23 -9.50
C ILE A 295 -4.18 11.21 -10.91
N SER A 296 -4.77 12.00 -11.80
CA SER A 296 -4.31 12.10 -13.18
C SER A 296 -2.92 12.76 -13.28
N PRO A 297 -2.17 12.54 -14.36
CA PRO A 297 -0.88 13.18 -14.59
C PRO A 297 -0.97 14.71 -14.60
N LYS A 298 -2.11 15.27 -15.08
CA LYS A 298 -2.33 16.72 -15.09
C LYS A 298 -2.45 17.31 -13.69
N ARG A 299 -3.04 16.56 -12.75
CA ARG A 299 -3.23 16.97 -11.34
C ARG A 299 -2.05 16.66 -10.45
N SER A 300 -1.29 15.62 -10.72
CA SER A 300 -0.26 15.11 -9.81
C SER A 300 0.88 16.09 -9.60
N LYS A 301 1.29 16.24 -8.33
CA LYS A 301 2.55 16.90 -7.90
C LYS A 301 3.70 15.89 -7.72
N ALA A 302 3.55 14.65 -8.20
CA ALA A 302 4.53 13.56 -8.14
C ALA A 302 4.93 13.13 -6.72
N ILE A 303 4.05 13.35 -5.75
CA ILE A 303 4.23 12.94 -4.36
C ILE A 303 2.89 12.58 -3.72
N ALA A 304 2.93 11.59 -2.84
CA ALA A 304 1.87 11.24 -1.91
C ALA A 304 2.48 10.99 -0.54
N GLY A 305 1.69 11.15 0.52
CA GLY A 305 2.11 10.82 1.86
C GLY A 305 1.00 10.16 2.66
N SER A 306 1.37 9.63 3.82
CA SER A 306 0.44 9.21 4.85
C SER A 306 1.04 9.50 6.22
N TYR A 307 0.19 9.77 7.19
CA TYR A 307 0.60 9.94 8.57
C TYR A 307 -0.17 8.97 9.48
N ASP A 308 0.58 8.16 10.21
CA ASP A 308 0.06 7.33 11.28
C ASP A 308 0.31 8.04 12.61
N ALA A 309 -0.73 8.66 13.15
CA ALA A 309 -0.63 9.42 14.39
C ALA A 309 -0.39 8.54 15.63
N ALA A 310 -0.74 7.23 15.57
CA ALA A 310 -0.50 6.31 16.68
C ALA A 310 0.98 5.96 16.82
N ARG A 311 1.68 5.75 15.68
CA ARG A 311 3.10 5.39 15.63
C ARG A 311 4.02 6.61 15.45
N LYS A 312 3.45 7.80 15.18
CA LYS A 312 4.16 9.03 14.80
C LYS A 312 5.09 8.79 13.59
N VAL A 313 4.54 8.18 12.57
CA VAL A 313 5.25 7.83 11.32
C VAL A 313 4.64 8.60 10.16
N LEU A 314 5.46 9.39 9.49
CA LEU A 314 5.18 10.02 8.20
C LEU A 314 5.81 9.17 7.10
N THR A 315 4.99 8.64 6.20
CA THR A 315 5.43 7.94 4.99
C THR A 315 5.28 8.86 3.78
N LEU A 316 6.29 8.93 2.93
CA LEU A 316 6.24 9.65 1.67
C LEU A 316 6.61 8.72 0.51
N VAL A 317 5.86 8.82 -0.58
CA VAL A 317 6.17 8.18 -1.86
C VAL A 317 6.25 9.27 -2.92
N SER A 318 7.37 9.32 -3.65
CA SER A 318 7.53 10.22 -4.79
C SER A 318 8.05 9.46 -6.01
N TYR A 319 7.80 10.01 -7.20
CA TYR A 319 8.25 9.37 -8.43
C TYR A 319 8.88 10.38 -9.39
N GLY A 320 9.68 9.84 -10.34
CA GLY A 320 10.27 10.66 -11.39
C GLY A 320 9.24 10.99 -12.46
N GLN A 321 8.98 12.28 -12.70
CA GLN A 321 8.17 12.70 -13.83
C GLN A 321 8.92 12.54 -15.15
N PRO A 322 8.27 12.10 -16.24
CA PRO A 322 8.90 12.01 -17.55
C PRO A 322 9.28 13.39 -18.07
N ARG A 323 10.33 13.44 -18.88
CA ARG A 323 10.71 14.64 -19.63
C ARG A 323 10.22 14.51 -21.07
N GLY A 324 9.51 15.52 -21.57
CA GLY A 324 8.97 15.54 -22.93
C GLY A 324 7.60 14.85 -23.06
N GLU A 325 7.22 14.61 -24.32
CA GLU A 325 5.95 13.98 -24.65
C GLU A 325 5.93 12.50 -24.24
N VAL A 326 4.77 12.03 -23.81
CA VAL A 326 4.52 10.65 -23.42
C VAL A 326 3.30 10.08 -24.16
N ALA A 327 3.26 8.77 -24.30
CA ALA A 327 2.17 8.07 -24.97
C ALA A 327 0.83 8.08 -24.19
N GLY A 328 0.80 8.74 -23.02
CA GLY A 328 -0.30 8.73 -22.07
C GLY A 328 -0.01 7.79 -20.90
N TYR A 329 -1.01 7.53 -20.08
CA TYR A 329 -0.94 6.60 -18.95
C TYR A 329 -2.02 5.54 -19.12
N VAL A 330 -1.69 4.27 -18.95
CA VAL A 330 -2.67 3.20 -19.12
C VAL A 330 -3.80 3.34 -18.11
N ASN A 331 -5.03 3.17 -18.58
CA ASN A 331 -6.22 3.16 -17.75
C ASN A 331 -6.46 1.73 -17.25
N SER A 332 -6.59 1.55 -15.94
CA SER A 332 -6.76 0.25 -15.28
C SER A 332 -8.19 -0.04 -14.80
N MET A 333 -9.18 0.75 -15.22
CA MET A 333 -10.59 0.50 -14.92
C MET A 333 -11.05 -0.83 -15.55
N TRP A 334 -11.87 -1.59 -14.81
CA TRP A 334 -12.36 -2.91 -15.23
C TRP A 334 -13.59 -2.82 -16.14
N GLU A 335 -13.39 -2.20 -17.29
CA GLU A 335 -14.43 -1.98 -18.32
C GLU A 335 -13.82 -1.80 -19.70
N GLN A 336 -14.63 -1.87 -20.76
CA GLN A 336 -14.20 -1.44 -22.09
C GLN A 336 -14.03 0.09 -22.07
N GLN A 337 -12.84 0.56 -22.39
CA GLN A 337 -12.45 1.95 -22.19
C GLN A 337 -12.46 2.71 -23.49
N LYS A 338 -13.10 3.89 -23.48
CA LYS A 338 -13.06 4.82 -24.61
C LYS A 338 -11.65 5.43 -24.74
N ASN A 339 -11.02 5.73 -23.60
CA ASN A 339 -9.71 6.39 -23.51
C ASN A 339 -8.72 5.52 -22.73
N PRO A 340 -8.14 4.48 -23.35
CA PRO A 340 -7.30 3.50 -22.63
C PRO A 340 -5.95 4.06 -22.16
N TYR A 341 -5.59 5.29 -22.56
CA TYR A 341 -4.32 5.97 -22.22
C TYR A 341 -4.53 7.29 -21.44
N GLU A 342 -5.72 7.49 -20.85
CA GLU A 342 -6.04 8.59 -19.94
C GLU A 342 -6.20 8.10 -18.51
N GLY A 343 -5.29 7.22 -18.06
CA GLY A 343 -5.28 6.68 -16.72
C GLY A 343 -4.59 7.56 -15.69
N ASP A 344 -4.61 7.12 -14.46
CA ASP A 344 -4.00 7.80 -13.32
C ASP A 344 -2.53 7.44 -13.17
N VAL A 345 -1.74 8.39 -12.70
CA VAL A 345 -0.29 8.21 -12.46
C VAL A 345 0.03 7.88 -11.01
N LEU A 346 -0.85 8.27 -10.10
CA LEU A 346 -0.72 8.04 -8.67
C LEU A 346 -2.05 7.53 -8.14
N ASN A 347 -2.01 6.40 -7.42
CA ASN A 347 -3.17 5.82 -6.79
C ASN A 347 -2.93 5.59 -5.30
N SER A 348 -4.01 5.45 -4.56
CA SER A 348 -4.00 4.91 -3.21
C SER A 348 -5.16 3.93 -3.05
N TYR A 349 -4.87 2.80 -2.45
CA TYR A 349 -5.83 1.75 -2.15
C TYR A 349 -5.92 1.54 -0.64
N ASN A 350 -7.13 1.34 -0.14
CA ASN A 350 -7.40 0.92 1.22
C ASN A 350 -8.10 -0.44 1.17
N ASP A 351 -7.54 -1.44 1.85
CA ASP A 351 -8.09 -2.79 1.83
C ASP A 351 -9.34 -2.89 2.72
N GLY A 352 -10.11 -3.92 2.43
CA GLY A 352 -11.33 -4.27 3.13
C GLY A 352 -12.09 -5.36 2.39
N PRO A 353 -13.19 -5.86 2.95
CA PRO A 353 -14.02 -6.88 2.31
C PRO A 353 -14.54 -6.42 0.95
N ALA A 354 -14.32 -7.23 -0.11
CA ALA A 354 -14.80 -6.92 -1.46
C ALA A 354 -16.34 -6.93 -1.57
N LYS A 355 -17.02 -7.65 -0.66
CA LYS A 355 -18.48 -7.70 -0.49
C LYS A 355 -18.79 -8.07 0.98
N PRO A 356 -20.00 -7.78 1.49
CA PRO A 356 -20.38 -8.14 2.84
C PRO A 356 -20.11 -9.62 3.14
N GLY A 357 -19.41 -9.89 4.26
CA GLY A 357 -19.05 -11.25 4.69
C GLY A 357 -17.83 -11.87 3.97
N ALA A 358 -17.25 -11.23 2.96
CA ALA A 358 -16.02 -11.70 2.35
C ALA A 358 -14.81 -11.38 3.26
N LYS A 359 -13.77 -12.22 3.18
CA LYS A 359 -12.49 -11.91 3.80
C LYS A 359 -11.74 -10.87 2.96
N PRO A 360 -11.11 -9.85 3.58
CA PRO A 360 -10.20 -8.95 2.89
C PRO A 360 -8.93 -9.70 2.45
N LEU A 361 -8.14 -9.09 1.59
CA LEU A 361 -6.80 -9.59 1.22
C LEU A 361 -5.84 -9.55 2.41
N GLY A 362 -6.00 -8.56 3.27
CA GLY A 362 -5.31 -8.36 4.53
C GLY A 362 -5.55 -6.93 5.02
N PRO A 363 -5.22 -6.58 6.27
CA PRO A 363 -5.33 -5.19 6.69
C PRO A 363 -4.12 -4.40 6.19
N PHE A 364 -4.23 -3.71 5.04
CA PHE A 364 -3.19 -2.82 4.50
C PHE A 364 -3.80 -1.63 3.76
N TYR A 365 -2.98 -0.62 3.50
CA TYR A 365 -3.26 0.42 2.51
C TYR A 365 -2.07 0.52 1.55
N GLU A 366 -2.30 1.12 0.38
CA GLU A 366 -1.27 1.26 -0.64
C GLU A 366 -1.08 2.71 -1.07
N LEU A 367 0.18 3.03 -1.42
CA LEU A 367 0.55 4.16 -2.26
C LEU A 367 1.20 3.62 -3.52
N GLU A 368 0.71 4.05 -4.66
CA GLU A 368 1.03 3.47 -5.95
C GLU A 368 1.45 4.53 -6.95
N THR A 369 2.44 4.23 -7.81
CA THR A 369 2.84 5.12 -8.90
C THR A 369 3.06 4.36 -10.20
N SER A 370 2.74 5.00 -11.33
CA SER A 370 2.82 4.40 -12.65
C SER A 370 3.75 5.19 -13.59
N SER A 371 4.43 4.46 -14.48
CA SER A 371 5.11 5.07 -15.63
C SER A 371 4.10 5.51 -16.68
N PRO A 372 4.49 6.37 -17.63
CA PRO A 372 3.76 6.47 -18.88
C PRO A 372 3.61 5.12 -19.58
N ALA A 373 2.67 5.02 -20.50
CA ALA A 373 2.48 3.89 -21.38
C ALA A 373 3.73 3.68 -22.28
N ALA A 374 4.22 2.46 -22.35
CA ALA A 374 5.47 2.09 -22.99
C ALA A 374 5.30 1.86 -24.49
N ALA A 375 5.27 2.93 -25.28
CA ALA A 375 5.31 2.86 -26.73
C ALA A 375 6.78 2.68 -27.18
N LEU A 376 7.25 1.43 -27.31
CA LEU A 376 8.65 1.08 -27.48
C LEU A 376 8.90 0.38 -28.82
N GLN A 377 9.88 0.87 -29.58
CA GLN A 377 10.46 0.13 -30.70
C GLN A 377 11.28 -1.07 -30.18
N PRO A 378 11.58 -2.08 -31.02
CA PRO A 378 12.52 -3.12 -30.66
C PRO A 378 13.84 -2.55 -30.12
N GLY A 379 14.27 -3.01 -28.95
CA GLY A 379 15.48 -2.55 -28.27
C GLY A 379 15.32 -1.30 -27.40
N GLU A 380 14.22 -0.56 -27.49
CA GLU A 380 13.94 0.61 -26.65
C GLU A 380 13.49 0.23 -25.25
N SER A 381 13.64 1.15 -24.31
CA SER A 381 13.22 0.98 -22.92
C SER A 381 12.57 2.22 -22.33
N ILE A 382 11.69 2.02 -21.36
CA ILE A 382 11.16 3.05 -20.49
C ILE A 382 11.62 2.82 -19.05
N ARG A 383 11.74 3.89 -18.26
CA ARG A 383 12.15 3.83 -16.87
C ARG A 383 11.13 4.49 -15.97
N HIS A 384 10.90 3.87 -14.83
CA HIS A 384 10.13 4.46 -13.74
C HIS A 384 10.93 4.38 -12.45
N THR A 385 11.04 5.50 -11.73
CA THR A 385 11.76 5.56 -10.46
C THR A 385 10.79 6.01 -9.39
N GLN A 386 10.58 5.15 -8.40
CA GLN A 386 9.87 5.49 -7.17
C GLN A 386 10.87 5.66 -6.03
N ARG A 387 10.54 6.55 -5.10
CA ARG A 387 11.28 6.75 -3.84
C ARG A 387 10.28 6.64 -2.71
N THR A 388 10.61 5.84 -1.73
CA THR A 388 9.81 5.66 -0.52
C THR A 388 10.63 6.10 0.68
N PHE A 389 9.98 6.83 1.59
CA PHE A 389 10.60 7.35 2.80
C PHE A 389 9.67 7.11 3.98
N HIS A 390 10.26 6.75 5.13
CA HIS A 390 9.57 6.73 6.40
C HIS A 390 10.35 7.61 7.39
N PHE A 391 9.63 8.46 8.09
CA PHE A 391 10.16 9.37 9.09
C PHE A 391 9.43 9.12 10.41
N GLN A 392 10.19 8.94 11.47
CA GLN A 392 9.68 8.80 12.82
C GLN A 392 10.22 9.91 13.71
N GLY A 393 9.32 10.61 14.39
CA GLY A 393 9.67 11.74 15.24
C GLY A 393 8.47 12.41 15.87
N ASP A 394 8.72 13.49 16.59
CA ASP A 394 7.66 14.32 17.14
C ASP A 394 6.97 15.12 16.04
N GLU A 395 5.69 15.48 16.25
CA GLU A 395 4.87 16.18 15.24
C GLU A 395 5.55 17.48 14.74
N ALA A 396 6.14 18.27 15.61
CA ALA A 396 6.82 19.49 15.21
C ALA A 396 8.03 19.25 14.28
N ALA A 397 8.78 18.18 14.52
CA ALA A 397 9.90 17.79 13.67
C ALA A 397 9.42 17.19 12.33
N LEU A 398 8.33 16.41 12.35
CA LEU A 398 7.71 15.88 11.14
C LEU A 398 7.04 16.97 10.30
N ASP A 399 6.51 18.05 10.91
CA ASP A 399 5.96 19.21 10.20
C ASP A 399 7.01 19.90 9.33
N ALA A 400 8.28 19.92 9.77
CA ALA A 400 9.37 20.47 8.98
C ALA A 400 9.62 19.70 7.66
N ILE A 401 9.11 18.48 7.54
CA ILE A 401 9.11 17.66 6.30
C ILE A 401 7.75 17.76 5.59
N ALA A 402 6.66 17.58 6.32
CA ALA A 402 5.32 17.49 5.74
C ALA A 402 4.87 18.82 5.09
N VAL A 403 5.14 19.95 5.73
CA VAL A 403 4.72 21.27 5.21
C VAL A 403 5.40 21.60 3.87
N PRO A 404 6.73 21.55 3.70
CA PRO A 404 7.34 21.85 2.40
C PRO A 404 7.02 20.84 1.31
N LEU A 405 6.79 19.56 1.64
CA LEU A 405 6.60 18.50 0.64
C LEU A 405 5.12 18.20 0.33
N LEU A 406 4.24 18.26 1.32
CA LEU A 406 2.80 17.98 1.16
C LEU A 406 1.93 19.24 1.27
N GLY A 407 2.46 20.37 1.77
CA GLY A 407 1.70 21.60 1.96
C GLY A 407 0.82 21.61 3.22
N VAL A 408 0.99 20.65 4.13
CA VAL A 408 0.10 20.45 5.27
C VAL A 408 0.85 19.91 6.47
N LYS A 409 0.42 20.28 7.70
CA LYS A 409 0.97 19.75 8.95
C LYS A 409 0.49 18.33 9.23
N VAL A 410 1.30 17.51 9.90
CA VAL A 410 0.89 16.14 10.29
C VAL A 410 -0.35 16.11 11.18
N SER A 411 -0.53 17.11 12.05
CA SER A 411 -1.74 17.26 12.88
C SER A 411 -3.00 17.56 12.05
N GLU A 412 -2.88 18.21 10.89
CA GLU A 412 -3.97 18.44 9.95
C GLU A 412 -4.26 17.19 9.14
N ILE A 413 -3.22 16.39 8.78
CA ILE A 413 -3.39 15.08 8.16
C ILE A 413 -4.18 14.16 9.11
N ALA A 414 -3.79 14.09 10.38
CA ALA A 414 -4.48 13.28 11.39
C ALA A 414 -5.97 13.65 11.59
N LYS A 415 -6.34 14.90 11.29
CA LYS A 415 -7.72 15.42 11.40
C LYS A 415 -8.38 15.59 10.01
N GLY A 416 -7.74 15.16 8.96
CA GLY A 416 -8.17 15.38 7.58
C GLY A 416 -9.48 14.67 7.21
N LEU A 417 -9.82 13.60 7.94
CA LEU A 417 -11.07 12.85 7.79
C LEU A 417 -12.02 13.13 8.97
N PRO A 418 -13.35 13.00 8.72
CA PRO A 418 -14.34 13.06 9.80
C PRO A 418 -14.01 12.03 10.88
N GLN A 419 -13.97 12.46 12.14
CA GLN A 419 -13.80 11.53 13.25
C GLN A 419 -15.11 10.77 13.48
N PRO A 420 -15.08 9.45 13.74
CA PRO A 420 -16.29 8.75 14.14
C PRO A 420 -16.87 9.45 15.40
N PRO A 421 -18.18 9.53 15.50
CA PRO A 421 -18.81 10.12 16.70
C PRO A 421 -18.26 9.42 17.94
N ALA A 422 -17.81 10.21 18.91
CA ALA A 422 -17.30 9.71 20.18
C ALA A 422 -18.37 8.81 20.81
N GLY A 423 -18.10 7.52 20.85
CA GLY A 423 -18.82 6.42 21.49
C GLY A 423 -20.35 6.52 21.56
N LYS A 424 -21.06 5.72 20.81
CA LYS A 424 -22.31 5.13 21.29
C LYS A 424 -22.05 3.72 21.81
#